data_418008eac0650db9288f6d0bc969e54f
#
_entry.id   418008eac0650db9288f6d0bc969e54f
#
_cell.length_a   1.000
_cell.length_b   1.000
_cell.length_c   1.000
_cell.angle_alpha   90.00
_cell.angle_beta   90.00
_cell.angle_gamma   90.00
#
_symmetry.space_group_name_H-M   'P 1'
#
loop_
_entity.id
_entity.type
_entity.pdbx_description
1 polymer ?
#
loop_
_entity_poly.entity_id
_entity_poly.type
_entity_poly.pdbx_seq_one_letter_code
_entity_poly.pdbx_strand_id
1 'polypeptide(L)'
;NYKISHLMEDIESLNIRSEKGELDVTAISVAHYPKIMDKYQIMNCGSSVGRNYGPILVSKNYKSLNELKGKKIAIPGKFTTSYMLFQIFVDIELEVEFMHFEDIMPSILNNSVDAGVILHEGQVLYEKDNLIKIIDLGEEWFKKTNLPIPLGVDLVNRKFDLSTRKDLTDVFYRSVKYAIENEDEALKYAMTYGRDLNLEEARKFVRMYVNQDTLDMGEEGYKAIVMLFTLGKEKGIISSIPEIDLIFPH
;
A
#
# COMPACT_ATOMS: atom_id res chain seq x y z
N ASN A 1 6.24 29.88 3.50
CA ASN A 1 6.49 29.34 2.16
C ASN A 1 7.56 28.26 2.27
N TYR A 2 7.22 27.02 1.96
CA TYR A 2 8.16 25.89 1.91
C TYR A 2 8.62 25.68 0.46
N LYS A 3 9.90 25.34 0.27
CA LYS A 3 10.41 24.83 -1.00
C LYS A 3 10.31 23.31 -0.95
N ILE A 4 9.50 22.73 -1.83
CA ILE A 4 9.26 21.28 -1.89
C ILE A 4 10.08 20.71 -3.05
N SER A 5 10.80 19.62 -2.79
CA SER A 5 11.46 18.79 -3.79
C SER A 5 10.74 17.44 -3.82
N HIS A 6 10.31 17.02 -4.99
CA HIS A 6 9.56 15.80 -5.19
C HIS A 6 10.50 14.64 -5.59
N LEU A 7 10.33 13.50 -4.95
CA LEU A 7 11.05 12.27 -5.23
C LEU A 7 10.06 11.15 -5.49
N MET A 8 10.23 10.43 -6.60
CA MET A 8 9.40 9.28 -6.97
C MET A 8 10.22 8.01 -6.86
N GLU A 9 9.80 7.13 -5.95
CA GLU A 9 10.36 5.79 -5.76
C GLU A 9 9.22 4.80 -5.47
N ASP A 10 9.50 3.50 -5.61
CA ASP A 10 8.56 2.48 -5.20
C ASP A 10 8.42 2.42 -3.67
N ILE A 11 7.32 1.82 -3.19
CA ILE A 11 6.98 1.86 -1.76
C ILE A 11 7.97 1.08 -0.89
N GLU A 12 8.59 0.00 -1.38
CA GLU A 12 9.58 -0.76 -0.61
C GLU A 12 10.87 0.06 -0.45
N SER A 13 11.30 0.78 -1.48
CA SER A 13 12.42 1.73 -1.40
C SER A 13 12.14 2.84 -0.39
N LEU A 14 10.92 3.41 -0.39
CA LEU A 14 10.52 4.42 0.60
C LEU A 14 10.49 3.84 2.03
N ASN A 15 9.99 2.60 2.21
CA ASN A 15 10.04 1.90 3.49
C ASN A 15 11.48 1.83 4.02
N ILE A 16 12.43 1.37 3.19
CA ILE A 16 13.86 1.23 3.55
C ILE A 16 14.47 2.59 3.89
N ARG A 17 14.21 3.64 3.11
CA ARG A 17 14.74 4.98 3.36
C ARG A 17 14.19 5.62 4.63
N SER A 18 12.95 5.32 4.96
CA SER A 18 12.32 5.82 6.18
C SER A 18 13.02 5.32 7.45
N GLU A 19 13.62 4.11 7.43
CA GLU A 19 14.40 3.60 8.56
C GLU A 19 15.59 4.49 8.91
N LYS A 20 16.14 5.23 7.94
CA LYS A 20 17.24 6.17 8.16
C LYS A 20 16.77 7.58 8.54
N GLY A 21 15.48 7.87 8.42
CA GLY A 21 14.93 9.21 8.67
C GLY A 21 15.35 10.24 7.62
N GLU A 22 15.69 9.83 6.41
CA GLU A 22 16.23 10.70 5.35
C GLU A 22 15.17 11.65 4.77
N LEU A 23 13.92 11.21 4.72
CA LEU A 23 12.84 11.92 4.05
C LEU A 23 12.11 12.84 5.04
N ASP A 24 11.74 14.02 4.59
CA ASP A 24 10.98 15.00 5.40
C ASP A 24 9.52 14.60 5.52
N VAL A 25 8.94 14.20 4.41
CA VAL A 25 7.60 13.63 4.25
C VAL A 25 7.73 12.41 3.35
N THR A 26 7.05 11.32 3.65
CA THR A 26 7.15 10.09 2.86
C THR A 26 5.89 9.24 2.97
N ALA A 27 5.52 8.58 1.88
CA ALA A 27 4.62 7.45 1.93
C ALA A 27 5.35 6.21 2.48
N ILE A 28 4.63 5.36 3.19
CA ILE A 28 5.08 4.02 3.58
C ILE A 28 3.94 3.01 3.53
N SER A 29 4.31 1.73 3.50
CA SER A 29 3.37 0.65 3.84
C SER A 29 3.00 0.70 5.31
N VAL A 30 1.70 0.58 5.65
CA VAL A 30 1.26 0.60 7.07
C VAL A 30 2.02 -0.44 7.89
N ALA A 31 2.24 -1.64 7.35
CA ALA A 31 3.00 -2.72 8.01
C ALA A 31 4.41 -2.32 8.48
N HIS A 32 5.01 -1.30 7.86
CA HIS A 32 6.36 -0.84 8.20
C HIS A 32 6.39 0.15 9.37
N TYR A 33 5.27 0.80 9.68
CA TYR A 33 5.20 1.86 10.71
C TYR A 33 5.81 1.47 12.08
N PRO A 34 5.62 0.25 12.62
CA PRO A 34 6.20 -0.13 13.92
C PRO A 34 7.72 0.03 14.02
N LYS A 35 8.44 -0.01 12.90
CA LYS A 35 9.91 0.13 12.85
C LYS A 35 10.40 1.56 12.89
N ILE A 36 9.53 2.52 12.59
CA ILE A 36 9.90 3.92 12.37
C ILE A 36 9.04 4.93 13.12
N MET A 37 8.14 4.47 14.00
CA MET A 37 7.22 5.31 14.75
C MET A 37 7.92 6.33 15.68
N ASP A 38 9.17 6.06 16.05
CA ASP A 38 10.02 6.99 16.80
C ASP A 38 10.52 8.16 15.95
N LYS A 39 10.61 7.99 14.62
CA LYS A 39 11.12 9.00 13.68
C LYS A 39 10.03 9.75 12.94
N TYR A 40 8.85 9.16 12.79
CA TYR A 40 7.78 9.72 11.99
C TYR A 40 6.44 9.71 12.71
N GLN A 41 5.59 10.66 12.33
CA GLN A 41 4.20 10.76 12.76
C GLN A 41 3.29 10.58 11.56
N ILE A 42 2.18 9.85 11.70
CA ILE A 42 1.24 9.59 10.62
C ILE A 42 0.40 10.84 10.36
N MET A 43 0.32 11.28 9.11
CA MET A 43 -0.65 12.28 8.68
C MET A 43 -2.03 11.65 8.59
N ASN A 44 -3.07 12.35 9.04
CA ASN A 44 -4.47 11.91 8.91
C ASN A 44 -4.96 11.90 7.45
N CYS A 45 -4.23 12.55 6.55
CA CYS A 45 -4.45 12.57 5.11
C CYS A 45 -3.33 11.84 4.35
N GLY A 46 -3.58 11.50 3.09
CA GLY A 46 -2.63 10.79 2.23
C GLY A 46 -2.71 9.27 2.32
N SER A 47 -3.62 8.72 3.13
CA SER A 47 -3.77 7.27 3.26
C SER A 47 -4.24 6.62 1.96
N SER A 48 -3.67 5.45 1.68
CA SER A 48 -4.11 4.54 0.63
C SER A 48 -4.92 3.42 1.26
N VAL A 49 -6.24 3.47 1.04
CA VAL A 49 -7.22 2.59 1.66
C VAL A 49 -8.08 1.93 0.59
N GLY A 50 -8.16 0.61 0.61
CA GLY A 50 -9.01 -0.15 -0.32
C GLY A 50 -10.33 -0.56 0.34
N ARG A 51 -11.44 -0.48 -0.42
CA ARG A 51 -12.76 -0.93 0.03
C ARG A 51 -13.23 -2.09 -0.83
N ASN A 52 -13.27 -3.31 -0.24
CA ASN A 52 -13.61 -4.58 -0.91
C ASN A 52 -12.66 -5.01 -2.04
N TYR A 53 -11.45 -4.50 -2.06
CA TYR A 53 -10.37 -4.93 -2.96
C TYR A 53 -9.02 -4.66 -2.28
N GLY A 54 -7.99 -5.37 -2.71
CA GLY A 54 -6.64 -5.23 -2.16
C GLY A 54 -5.62 -5.95 -3.04
N PRO A 55 -4.44 -6.23 -2.51
CA PRO A 55 -3.47 -7.05 -3.21
C PRO A 55 -4.06 -8.40 -3.56
N ILE A 56 -3.79 -8.89 -4.76
CA ILE A 56 -4.27 -10.18 -5.23
C ILE A 56 -3.12 -11.14 -5.49
N LEU A 57 -3.30 -12.42 -5.15
CA LEU A 57 -2.41 -13.50 -5.56
C LEU A 57 -2.88 -14.05 -6.89
N VAL A 58 -2.01 -14.02 -7.89
CA VAL A 58 -2.32 -14.51 -9.23
C VAL A 58 -1.31 -15.57 -9.67
N SER A 59 -1.74 -16.46 -10.56
CA SER A 59 -0.88 -17.46 -11.20
C SER A 59 -1.30 -17.67 -12.65
N LYS A 60 -0.36 -18.18 -13.44
CA LYS A 60 -0.62 -18.63 -14.81
C LYS A 60 -1.21 -20.04 -14.85
N ASN A 61 -0.76 -20.91 -13.96
CA ASN A 61 -0.98 -22.36 -14.06
C ASN A 61 -1.85 -22.92 -12.94
N TYR A 62 -1.96 -22.24 -11.79
CA TYR A 62 -2.64 -22.72 -10.60
C TYR A 62 -3.94 -21.95 -10.34
N LYS A 63 -4.93 -22.61 -9.74
CA LYS A 63 -6.29 -22.07 -9.54
C LYS A 63 -6.70 -21.96 -8.08
N SER A 64 -5.93 -22.57 -7.19
CA SER A 64 -6.24 -22.59 -5.75
C SER A 64 -4.99 -22.52 -4.87
N LEU A 65 -5.16 -22.08 -3.62
CA LEU A 65 -4.06 -22.06 -2.64
C LEU A 65 -3.47 -23.46 -2.40
N ASN A 66 -4.30 -24.50 -2.39
CA ASN A 66 -3.83 -25.87 -2.13
C ASN A 66 -2.86 -26.37 -3.21
N GLU A 67 -3.03 -25.94 -4.46
CA GLU A 67 -2.14 -26.28 -5.56
C GLU A 67 -0.77 -25.59 -5.46
N LEU A 68 -0.69 -24.51 -4.66
CA LEU A 68 0.54 -23.73 -4.48
C LEU A 68 1.45 -24.28 -3.36
N LYS A 69 1.06 -25.30 -2.62
CA LYS A 69 1.89 -25.85 -1.54
C LYS A 69 3.30 -26.22 -2.05
N GLY A 70 4.33 -25.68 -1.37
CA GLY A 70 5.74 -25.85 -1.74
C GLY A 70 6.17 -25.12 -3.01
N LYS A 71 5.34 -24.19 -3.52
CA LYS A 71 5.60 -23.41 -4.73
C LYS A 71 6.28 -22.09 -4.42
N LYS A 72 6.93 -21.51 -5.44
CA LYS A 72 7.64 -20.25 -5.33
C LYS A 72 6.69 -19.07 -5.63
N ILE A 73 6.59 -18.14 -4.69
CA ILE A 73 5.69 -16.99 -4.75
C ILE A 73 6.48 -15.69 -4.73
N ALA A 74 6.26 -14.83 -5.74
CA ALA A 74 6.82 -13.49 -5.78
C ALA A 74 6.01 -12.52 -4.91
N ILE A 75 6.71 -11.72 -4.10
CA ILE A 75 6.15 -10.69 -3.22
C ILE A 75 6.83 -9.34 -3.50
N PRO A 76 6.08 -8.21 -3.56
CA PRO A 76 6.61 -6.91 -3.98
C PRO A 76 7.56 -6.24 -3.00
N GLY A 77 7.79 -6.82 -1.83
CA GLY A 77 8.72 -6.30 -0.83
C GLY A 77 8.46 -6.88 0.55
N LYS A 78 9.53 -6.99 1.32
CA LYS A 78 9.51 -7.58 2.66
C LYS A 78 8.76 -6.74 3.70
N PHE A 79 8.77 -5.41 3.51
CA PHE A 79 8.19 -4.45 4.46
C PHE A 79 6.80 -3.96 4.03
N THR A 80 6.25 -4.52 2.96
CA THR A 80 4.96 -4.10 2.42
C THR A 80 3.78 -4.62 3.25
N THR A 81 2.69 -3.84 3.24
CA THR A 81 1.40 -4.31 3.81
C THR A 81 0.87 -5.51 3.05
N SER A 82 1.12 -5.60 1.74
CA SER A 82 0.77 -6.76 0.93
C SER A 82 1.38 -8.06 1.47
N TYR A 83 2.65 -8.02 1.92
CA TYR A 83 3.30 -9.18 2.51
C TYR A 83 2.72 -9.51 3.89
N MET A 84 2.46 -8.53 4.74
CA MET A 84 1.82 -8.77 6.04
C MET A 84 0.43 -9.41 5.87
N LEU A 85 -0.38 -8.92 4.95
CA LEU A 85 -1.69 -9.50 4.62
C LEU A 85 -1.56 -10.93 4.08
N PHE A 86 -0.58 -11.15 3.19
CA PHE A 86 -0.29 -12.49 2.69
C PHE A 86 0.00 -13.46 3.85
N GLN A 87 0.85 -13.08 4.80
CA GLN A 87 1.16 -13.89 5.99
C GLN A 87 -0.03 -14.09 6.94
N ILE A 88 -0.98 -13.13 6.99
CA ILE A 88 -2.19 -13.25 7.81
C ILE A 88 -3.18 -14.25 7.20
N PHE A 89 -3.37 -14.24 5.89
CA PHE A 89 -4.46 -14.97 5.21
C PHE A 89 -4.02 -16.24 4.48
N VAL A 90 -2.73 -16.38 4.17
CA VAL A 90 -2.21 -17.55 3.46
C VAL A 90 -1.43 -18.43 4.43
N ASP A 91 -2.05 -19.52 4.85
CA ASP A 91 -1.52 -20.47 5.87
C ASP A 91 -1.14 -21.79 5.21
N ILE A 92 -0.21 -21.72 4.24
CA ILE A 92 0.38 -22.89 3.58
C ILE A 92 1.89 -22.71 3.44
N GLU A 93 2.63 -23.82 3.36
CA GLU A 93 4.06 -23.78 3.15
C GLU A 93 4.39 -23.32 1.73
N LEU A 94 5.17 -22.24 1.62
CA LEU A 94 5.54 -21.60 0.35
C LEU A 94 6.99 -21.13 0.39
N GLU A 95 7.65 -21.10 -0.77
CA GLU A 95 8.92 -20.42 -0.97
C GLU A 95 8.66 -18.96 -1.40
N VAL A 96 9.04 -17.99 -0.57
CA VAL A 96 8.82 -16.56 -0.85
C VAL A 96 10.07 -15.95 -1.48
N GLU A 97 9.90 -15.31 -2.63
CA GLU A 97 10.92 -14.52 -3.29
C GLU A 97 10.48 -13.04 -3.36
N PHE A 98 11.32 -12.14 -2.81
CA PHE A 98 11.07 -10.70 -2.88
C PHE A 98 11.68 -10.13 -4.15
N MET A 99 10.90 -9.34 -4.89
CA MET A 99 11.36 -8.67 -6.11
C MET A 99 10.63 -7.35 -6.32
N HIS A 100 11.13 -6.53 -7.23
CA HIS A 100 10.44 -5.30 -7.59
C HIS A 100 9.05 -5.61 -8.16
N PHE A 101 8.05 -4.79 -7.83
CA PHE A 101 6.65 -5.08 -8.20
C PHE A 101 6.45 -5.20 -9.71
N GLU A 102 7.22 -4.49 -10.53
CA GLU A 102 7.19 -4.57 -12.01
C GLU A 102 7.68 -5.92 -12.55
N ASP A 103 8.54 -6.60 -11.80
CA ASP A 103 9.11 -7.89 -12.22
C ASP A 103 8.19 -9.07 -11.93
N ILE A 104 7.16 -8.90 -11.10
CA ILE A 104 6.29 -10.00 -10.63
C ILE A 104 5.51 -10.63 -11.78
N MET A 105 4.75 -9.83 -12.53
CA MET A 105 3.96 -10.38 -13.66
C MET A 105 4.86 -11.01 -14.73
N PRO A 106 5.95 -10.37 -15.20
CA PRO A 106 6.91 -11.02 -16.10
C PRO A 106 7.46 -12.34 -15.57
N SER A 107 7.77 -12.43 -14.27
CA SER A 107 8.29 -13.64 -13.64
C SER A 107 7.27 -14.78 -13.59
N ILE A 108 5.97 -14.47 -13.42
CA ILE A 108 4.90 -15.45 -13.51
C ILE A 108 4.75 -15.94 -14.96
N LEU A 109 4.75 -15.02 -15.92
CA LEU A 109 4.55 -15.32 -17.34
C LEU A 109 5.66 -16.20 -17.92
N ASN A 110 6.91 -15.97 -17.50
CA ASN A 110 8.07 -16.79 -17.93
C ASN A 110 8.31 -18.03 -17.06
N ASN A 111 7.45 -18.28 -16.04
CA ASN A 111 7.53 -19.39 -15.09
C ASN A 111 8.79 -19.39 -14.18
N SER A 112 9.40 -18.22 -13.92
CA SER A 112 10.48 -18.09 -12.92
C SER A 112 9.93 -18.23 -11.50
N VAL A 113 8.66 -17.88 -11.30
CA VAL A 113 7.86 -18.11 -10.10
C VAL A 113 6.52 -18.74 -10.46
N ASP A 114 5.92 -19.46 -9.54
CA ASP A 114 4.65 -20.17 -9.74
C ASP A 114 3.43 -19.24 -9.61
N ALA A 115 3.51 -18.23 -8.74
CA ALA A 115 2.48 -17.22 -8.52
C ALA A 115 3.12 -15.93 -7.96
N GLY A 116 2.34 -14.87 -7.85
CA GLY A 116 2.84 -13.63 -7.26
C GLY A 116 1.71 -12.75 -6.72
N VAL A 117 2.05 -11.98 -5.70
CA VAL A 117 1.15 -10.95 -5.16
C VAL A 117 1.34 -9.68 -5.96
N ILE A 118 0.29 -9.26 -6.63
CA ILE A 118 0.28 -8.04 -7.44
C ILE A 118 -0.62 -6.97 -6.81
N LEU A 119 -0.22 -5.74 -7.02
CA LEU A 119 -0.89 -4.53 -6.62
C LEU A 119 -0.78 -3.54 -7.80
N HIS A 120 -1.17 -2.31 -7.63
CA HIS A 120 -1.07 -1.27 -8.66
C HIS A 120 -1.82 -1.63 -9.96
N GLU A 121 -1.28 -1.25 -11.10
CA GLU A 121 -1.87 -1.48 -12.42
C GLU A 121 -2.11 -2.97 -12.72
N GLY A 122 -1.29 -3.84 -12.12
CA GLY A 122 -1.43 -5.29 -12.28
C GLY A 122 -2.81 -5.81 -11.93
N GLN A 123 -3.49 -5.18 -10.94
CA GLN A 123 -4.87 -5.56 -10.56
C GLN A 123 -5.92 -5.30 -11.66
N VAL A 124 -5.61 -4.43 -12.60
CA VAL A 124 -6.49 -4.09 -13.72
C VAL A 124 -6.09 -4.86 -14.99
N LEU A 125 -4.83 -5.27 -15.06
CA LEU A 125 -4.24 -5.82 -16.28
C LEU A 125 -4.06 -7.34 -16.28
N TYR A 126 -4.04 -8.02 -15.12
CA TYR A 126 -3.71 -9.45 -15.01
C TYR A 126 -4.56 -10.37 -15.89
N GLU A 127 -5.85 -10.03 -16.10
CA GLU A 127 -6.74 -10.81 -16.96
C GLU A 127 -6.36 -10.74 -18.45
N LYS A 128 -5.76 -9.60 -18.88
CA LYS A 128 -5.26 -9.44 -20.26
C LYS A 128 -4.12 -10.41 -20.57
N ASP A 129 -3.33 -10.75 -19.54
CA ASP A 129 -2.22 -11.69 -19.63
C ASP A 129 -2.64 -13.14 -19.32
N ASN A 130 -3.96 -13.40 -19.25
CA ASN A 130 -4.53 -14.71 -18.92
C ASN A 130 -4.05 -15.27 -17.56
N LEU A 131 -3.72 -14.40 -16.61
CA LEU A 131 -3.44 -14.80 -15.24
C LEU A 131 -4.75 -15.10 -14.50
N ILE A 132 -4.69 -16.01 -13.55
CA ILE A 132 -5.83 -16.49 -12.76
C ILE A 132 -5.69 -15.92 -11.36
N LYS A 133 -6.71 -15.21 -10.87
CA LYS A 133 -6.78 -14.76 -9.47
C LYS A 133 -7.06 -15.95 -8.56
N ILE A 134 -6.17 -16.21 -7.61
CA ILE A 134 -6.28 -17.30 -6.63
C ILE A 134 -6.98 -16.80 -5.37
N ILE A 135 -6.58 -15.64 -4.87
CA ILE A 135 -7.16 -14.99 -3.69
C ILE A 135 -7.04 -13.49 -3.81
N ASP A 136 -8.04 -12.77 -3.35
CA ASP A 136 -8.01 -11.33 -3.13
C ASP A 136 -7.87 -11.07 -1.64
N LEU A 137 -6.72 -10.52 -1.23
CA LEU A 137 -6.42 -10.27 0.19
C LEU A 137 -7.30 -9.14 0.76
N GLY A 138 -7.79 -8.24 -0.09
CA GLY A 138 -8.74 -7.21 0.32
C GLY A 138 -10.14 -7.77 0.60
N GLU A 139 -10.61 -8.71 -0.23
CA GLU A 139 -11.86 -9.43 0.02
C GLU A 139 -11.78 -10.25 1.32
N GLU A 140 -10.68 -10.98 1.55
CA GLU A 140 -10.47 -11.75 2.79
C GLU A 140 -10.37 -10.85 4.01
N TRP A 141 -9.69 -9.71 3.87
CA TRP A 141 -9.65 -8.70 4.93
C TRP A 141 -11.05 -8.20 5.28
N PHE A 142 -11.85 -7.80 4.29
CA PHE A 142 -13.20 -7.29 4.54
C PHE A 142 -14.12 -8.35 5.15
N LYS A 143 -14.08 -9.58 4.66
CA LYS A 143 -14.83 -10.71 5.25
C LYS A 143 -14.50 -10.91 6.73
N LYS A 144 -13.22 -10.77 7.11
CA LYS A 144 -12.75 -10.99 8.48
C LYS A 144 -13.04 -9.82 9.42
N THR A 145 -12.93 -8.58 8.92
CA THR A 145 -12.89 -7.38 9.78
C THR A 145 -14.09 -6.45 9.60
N ASN A 146 -14.73 -6.50 8.46
CA ASN A 146 -15.73 -5.51 7.99
C ASN A 146 -15.18 -4.07 7.98
N LEU A 147 -13.86 -3.90 7.79
CA LEU A 147 -13.16 -2.63 7.72
C LEU A 147 -12.51 -2.46 6.34
N PRO A 148 -12.27 -1.21 5.89
CA PRO A 148 -11.44 -0.98 4.71
C PRO A 148 -10.00 -1.48 4.96
N ILE A 149 -9.28 -1.87 3.89
CA ILE A 149 -7.92 -2.38 4.02
C ILE A 149 -6.91 -1.21 4.06
N PRO A 150 -6.08 -1.08 5.10
CA PRO A 150 -5.12 0.01 5.24
C PRO A 150 -3.80 -0.38 4.56
N LEU A 151 -3.55 0.08 3.34
CA LEU A 151 -2.37 -0.31 2.56
C LEU A 151 -1.16 0.57 2.82
N GLY A 152 -1.35 1.88 2.76
CA GLY A 152 -0.30 2.87 2.92
C GLY A 152 -0.76 4.11 3.68
N VAL A 153 0.19 4.81 4.27
CA VAL A 153 -0.01 6.10 4.95
C VAL A 153 1.13 7.04 4.62
N ASP A 154 0.84 8.34 4.67
CA ASP A 154 1.85 9.38 4.57
C ASP A 154 2.28 9.85 5.94
N LEU A 155 3.56 10.13 6.06
CA LEU A 155 4.24 10.43 7.30
C LEU A 155 4.99 11.75 7.22
N VAL A 156 5.06 12.46 8.34
CA VAL A 156 5.93 13.60 8.53
C VAL A 156 7.02 13.30 9.57
N ASN A 157 8.25 13.72 9.29
CA ASN A 157 9.40 13.44 10.13
C ASN A 157 9.32 14.24 11.45
N ARG A 158 9.54 13.54 12.57
CA ARG A 158 9.51 14.12 13.93
C ARG A 158 10.69 15.05 14.23
N LYS A 159 11.70 15.14 13.34
CA LYS A 159 12.78 16.15 13.48
C LYS A 159 12.26 17.58 13.43
N PHE A 160 11.11 17.81 12.81
CA PHE A 160 10.44 19.11 12.81
C PHE A 160 9.63 19.33 14.07
N ASP A 161 9.52 20.59 14.50
CA ASP A 161 8.60 20.97 15.57
C ASP A 161 7.14 20.73 15.17
N LEU A 162 6.26 20.76 16.16
CA LEU A 162 4.83 20.47 15.96
C LEU A 162 4.16 21.43 14.98
N SER A 163 4.52 22.72 14.99
CA SER A 163 3.96 23.73 14.09
C SER A 163 4.33 23.41 12.64
N THR A 164 5.61 23.13 12.39
CA THR A 164 6.10 22.77 11.05
C THR A 164 5.46 21.47 10.55
N ARG A 165 5.29 20.47 11.43
CA ARG A 165 4.62 19.21 11.05
C ARG A 165 3.15 19.45 10.66
N LYS A 166 2.42 20.31 11.39
CA LYS A 166 1.05 20.69 11.06
C LYS A 166 0.98 21.45 9.73
N ASP A 167 1.87 22.41 9.50
CA ASP A 167 1.94 23.14 8.25
C ASP A 167 2.17 22.22 7.05
N LEU A 168 3.10 21.26 7.16
CA LEU A 168 3.38 20.28 6.12
C LEU A 168 2.16 19.38 5.87
N THR A 169 1.49 18.93 6.94
CA THR A 169 0.25 18.15 6.84
C THR A 169 -0.86 18.94 6.15
N ASP A 170 -1.00 20.23 6.45
CA ASP A 170 -1.98 21.10 5.83
C ASP A 170 -1.69 21.35 4.34
N VAL A 171 -0.42 21.53 3.97
CA VAL A 171 -0.02 21.61 2.55
C VAL A 171 -0.39 20.33 1.81
N PHE A 172 -0.12 19.17 2.43
CA PHE A 172 -0.42 17.87 1.85
C PHE A 172 -1.93 17.66 1.70
N TYR A 173 -2.70 17.92 2.75
CA TYR A 173 -4.17 17.87 2.74
C TYR A 173 -4.76 18.72 1.61
N ARG A 174 -4.32 19.98 1.48
CA ARG A 174 -4.79 20.88 0.41
C ARG A 174 -4.42 20.38 -0.98
N SER A 175 -3.27 19.75 -1.14
CA SER A 175 -2.86 19.14 -2.41
C SER A 175 -3.76 17.97 -2.79
N VAL A 176 -4.05 17.06 -1.84
CA VAL A 176 -4.98 15.94 -2.04
C VAL A 176 -6.39 16.43 -2.36
N LYS A 177 -6.87 17.40 -1.58
CA LYS A 177 -8.19 18.03 -1.81
C LYS A 177 -8.29 18.61 -3.21
N TYR A 178 -7.30 19.40 -3.62
CA TYR A 178 -7.25 19.98 -4.97
C TYR A 178 -7.31 18.89 -6.05
N ALA A 179 -6.53 17.83 -5.90
CA ALA A 179 -6.51 16.73 -6.85
C ALA A 179 -7.86 16.01 -6.96
N ILE A 180 -8.57 15.80 -5.86
CA ILE A 180 -9.93 15.21 -5.85
C ILE A 180 -10.94 16.14 -6.51
N GLU A 181 -10.88 17.45 -6.23
CA GLU A 181 -11.80 18.45 -6.79
C GLU A 181 -11.51 18.76 -8.28
N ASN A 182 -10.29 18.53 -8.75
CA ASN A 182 -9.83 18.79 -10.12
C ASN A 182 -9.25 17.53 -10.78
N GLU A 183 -10.02 16.42 -10.72
CA GLU A 183 -9.58 15.07 -11.12
C GLU A 183 -8.94 15.02 -12.52
N ASP A 184 -9.53 15.69 -13.52
CA ASP A 184 -9.02 15.65 -14.90
C ASP A 184 -7.63 16.28 -15.04
N GLU A 185 -7.35 17.35 -14.29
CA GLU A 185 -6.04 18.00 -14.27
C GLU A 185 -5.03 17.13 -13.51
N ALA A 186 -5.42 16.65 -12.33
CA ALA A 186 -4.58 15.77 -11.52
C ALA A 186 -4.24 14.46 -12.25
N LEU A 187 -5.21 13.89 -12.96
CA LEU A 187 -5.00 12.65 -13.73
C LEU A 187 -4.04 12.87 -14.89
N LYS A 188 -4.13 14.01 -15.62
CA LYS A 188 -3.16 14.34 -16.67
C LYS A 188 -1.73 14.43 -16.13
N TYR A 189 -1.57 15.03 -14.94
CA TYR A 189 -0.27 15.07 -14.27
C TYR A 189 0.19 13.68 -13.85
N ALA A 190 -0.67 12.88 -13.20
CA ALA A 190 -0.34 11.54 -12.76
C ALA A 190 0.05 10.61 -13.93
N MET A 191 -0.58 10.78 -15.10
CA MET A 191 -0.25 10.02 -16.31
C MET A 191 1.16 10.30 -16.86
N THR A 192 1.83 11.36 -16.46
CA THR A 192 3.26 11.56 -16.78
C THR A 192 4.16 10.53 -16.08
N TYR A 193 3.65 9.88 -15.04
CA TYR A 193 4.28 8.80 -14.28
C TYR A 193 3.57 7.44 -14.48
N GLY A 194 2.43 7.45 -15.21
CA GLY A 194 1.62 6.25 -15.48
C GLY A 194 2.35 5.29 -16.41
N ARG A 195 2.05 4.01 -16.27
CA ARG A 195 2.70 2.91 -17.00
C ARG A 195 1.64 2.12 -17.73
N ASP A 196 1.70 2.11 -19.05
CA ASP A 196 0.90 1.27 -19.97
C ASP A 196 -0.64 1.32 -19.76
N LEU A 197 -1.14 2.29 -18.98
CA LEU A 197 -2.57 2.49 -18.79
C LEU A 197 -3.10 3.54 -19.79
N ASN A 198 -4.25 3.27 -20.38
CA ASN A 198 -5.01 4.32 -21.03
C ASN A 198 -5.71 5.20 -19.97
N LEU A 199 -6.29 6.33 -20.40
CA LEU A 199 -6.89 7.33 -19.50
C LEU A 199 -8.00 6.73 -18.61
N GLU A 200 -8.84 5.85 -19.15
CA GLU A 200 -9.96 5.24 -18.40
C GLU A 200 -9.45 4.21 -17.37
N GLU A 201 -8.46 3.43 -17.74
CA GLU A 201 -7.80 2.48 -16.83
C GLU A 201 -7.08 3.24 -15.69
N ALA A 202 -6.36 4.32 -16.03
CA ALA A 202 -5.70 5.18 -15.06
C ALA A 202 -6.72 5.83 -14.10
N ARG A 203 -7.84 6.35 -14.62
CA ARG A 203 -8.92 6.91 -13.81
C ARG A 203 -9.51 5.88 -12.85
N LYS A 204 -9.80 4.68 -13.36
CA LYS A 204 -10.30 3.58 -12.55
C LYS A 204 -9.33 3.23 -11.42
N PHE A 205 -8.04 3.09 -11.76
CA PHE A 205 -7.00 2.77 -10.81
C PHE A 205 -6.84 3.87 -9.74
N VAL A 206 -6.74 5.14 -10.14
CA VAL A 206 -6.59 6.27 -9.20
C VAL A 206 -7.77 6.31 -8.23
N ARG A 207 -9.02 6.19 -8.70
CA ARG A 207 -10.21 6.20 -7.84
C ARG A 207 -10.28 5.05 -6.84
N MET A 208 -9.59 3.94 -7.09
CA MET A 208 -9.50 2.85 -6.12
C MET A 208 -8.75 3.27 -4.85
N TYR A 209 -7.70 4.10 -4.99
CA TYR A 209 -6.77 4.40 -3.90
C TYR A 209 -6.74 5.87 -3.49
N VAL A 210 -7.24 6.78 -4.34
CA VAL A 210 -7.32 8.21 -4.06
C VAL A 210 -8.79 8.62 -4.00
N ASN A 211 -9.30 8.79 -2.80
CA ASN A 211 -10.71 9.01 -2.51
C ASN A 211 -10.89 9.79 -1.20
N GLN A 212 -12.06 9.75 -0.59
CA GLN A 212 -12.33 10.44 0.67
C GLN A 212 -11.47 9.92 1.84
N ASP A 213 -11.13 8.61 1.85
CA ASP A 213 -10.23 8.06 2.87
C ASP A 213 -8.79 8.62 2.72
N THR A 214 -8.40 9.02 1.50
CA THR A 214 -7.11 9.70 1.26
C THR A 214 -7.13 11.12 1.81
N LEU A 215 -8.28 11.80 1.75
CA LEU A 215 -8.41 13.14 2.30
C LEU A 215 -8.44 13.11 3.83
N ASP A 216 -9.17 12.18 4.41
CA ASP A 216 -9.29 11.94 5.84
C ASP A 216 -9.55 10.45 6.08
N MET A 217 -8.62 9.75 6.70
CA MET A 217 -8.78 8.31 6.96
C MET A 217 -9.91 8.00 7.95
N GLY A 218 -10.33 8.99 8.74
CA GLY A 218 -11.43 8.86 9.68
C GLY A 218 -11.23 7.78 10.75
N GLU A 219 -12.32 7.51 11.47
CA GLU A 219 -12.31 6.50 12.53
C GLU A 219 -12.18 5.07 11.97
N GLU A 220 -12.75 4.80 10.80
CA GLU A 220 -12.65 3.48 10.16
C GLU A 220 -11.22 3.16 9.72
N GLY A 221 -10.51 4.14 9.12
CA GLY A 221 -9.11 3.99 8.73
C GLY A 221 -8.21 3.77 9.95
N TYR A 222 -8.41 4.53 11.02
CA TYR A 222 -7.70 4.31 12.28
C TYR A 222 -7.95 2.90 12.84
N LYS A 223 -9.22 2.46 12.93
CA LYS A 223 -9.58 1.11 13.38
C LYS A 223 -8.97 0.03 12.49
N ALA A 224 -8.91 0.27 11.19
CA ALA A 224 -8.31 -0.66 10.24
C ALA A 224 -6.79 -0.83 10.48
N ILE A 225 -6.07 0.26 10.74
CA ILE A 225 -4.64 0.21 11.09
C ILE A 225 -4.42 -0.58 12.38
N VAL A 226 -5.18 -0.29 13.43
CA VAL A 226 -5.10 -1.03 14.71
C VAL A 226 -5.41 -2.52 14.49
N MET A 227 -6.43 -2.84 13.68
CA MET A 227 -6.81 -4.22 13.37
C MET A 227 -5.71 -4.96 12.59
N LEU A 228 -5.04 -4.30 11.64
CA LEU A 228 -3.92 -4.88 10.91
C LEU A 228 -2.80 -5.32 11.87
N PHE A 229 -2.42 -4.46 12.80
CA PHE A 229 -1.41 -4.79 13.79
C PHE A 229 -1.89 -5.82 14.82
N THR A 230 -3.18 -5.83 15.15
CA THR A 230 -3.77 -6.86 16.01
C THR A 230 -3.62 -8.24 15.37
N LEU A 231 -4.04 -8.39 14.12
CA LEU A 231 -3.91 -9.65 13.37
C LEU A 231 -2.45 -10.02 13.13
N GLY A 232 -1.60 -9.05 12.83
CA GLY A 232 -0.15 -9.27 12.69
C GLY A 232 0.50 -9.79 13.98
N LYS A 233 0.06 -9.29 15.14
CA LYS A 233 0.50 -9.80 16.44
C LYS A 233 -0.03 -11.20 16.72
N GLU A 234 -1.30 -11.46 16.46
CA GLU A 234 -1.90 -12.80 16.62
C GLU A 234 -1.17 -13.87 15.80
N LYS A 235 -0.72 -13.51 14.60
CA LYS A 235 0.08 -14.38 13.72
C LYS A 235 1.58 -14.41 14.06
N GLY A 236 2.03 -13.65 15.06
CA GLY A 236 3.44 -13.57 15.45
C GLY A 236 4.36 -12.83 14.46
N ILE A 237 3.77 -12.05 13.54
CA ILE A 237 4.50 -11.25 12.54
C ILE A 237 5.16 -10.03 13.21
N ILE A 238 4.47 -9.44 14.18
CA ILE A 238 4.98 -8.35 15.03
C ILE A 238 4.86 -8.72 16.50
N SER A 239 5.74 -8.17 17.35
CA SER A 239 5.77 -8.46 18.78
C SER A 239 4.75 -7.69 19.61
N SER A 240 4.40 -6.47 19.17
CA SER A 240 3.49 -5.57 19.88
C SER A 240 2.72 -4.70 18.89
N ILE A 241 1.51 -4.26 19.30
CA ILE A 241 0.74 -3.27 18.57
C ILE A 241 1.38 -1.91 18.82
N PRO A 242 1.78 -1.14 17.78
CA PRO A 242 2.36 0.18 17.95
C PRO A 242 1.30 1.19 18.42
N GLU A 243 1.75 2.26 19.05
CA GLU A 243 0.93 3.45 19.25
C GLU A 243 0.72 4.16 17.90
N ILE A 244 -0.54 4.44 17.57
CA ILE A 244 -0.90 5.15 16.34
C ILE A 244 -1.05 6.63 16.67
N ASP A 245 -0.01 7.40 16.36
CA ASP A 245 0.05 8.83 16.62
C ASP A 245 -0.24 9.61 15.33
N LEU A 246 -1.44 10.22 15.27
CA LEU A 246 -1.92 10.97 14.11
C LEU A 246 -1.66 12.47 14.27
N ILE A 247 -1.31 13.12 13.17
CA ILE A 247 -1.30 14.57 13.04
C ILE A 247 -2.36 15.01 12.03
N PHE A 248 -3.13 16.03 12.41
CA PHE A 248 -4.24 16.56 11.63
C PHE A 248 -3.83 17.90 10.98
N PRO A 249 -4.38 18.22 9.78
CA PRO A 249 -4.25 19.54 9.19
C PRO A 249 -4.87 20.61 10.09
N HIS A 250 -4.58 21.87 9.83
CA HIS A 250 -5.13 23.03 10.56
C HIS A 250 -6.64 23.19 10.36
#